data_c0fb84783f718d94661cc0e497f34a15
#
_entry.id   c0fb84783f718d94661cc0e497f34a15
#
_cell.length_a   1.000
_cell.length_b   1.000
_cell.length_c   1.000
_cell.angle_alpha   90.00
_cell.angle_beta   90.00
_cell.angle_gamma   90.00
#
_symmetry.space_group_name_H-M   'P 1'
#
loop_
_entity.id
_entity.type
_entity.pdbx_description
1 polymer ?
#
loop_
_entity_poly.entity_id
_entity_poly.type
_entity_poly.pdbx_seq_one_letter_code
_entity_poly.pdbx_strand_id
1 'polypeptide(L)'
;LAVPITAGTGSEVTQYSVLTDAERQTKRGFAQASLFAKAAFLDARYTQSLSHAVTVDTAVDALSHCVEGYFSKRATVISDALALEAIHRFGEVRRALEMAEISLDVREVLLYVSMLGGLVIAQTSTTAVHALGYSLTYFHQVPHGRANGLLMGEYLKFHAEVASDKIDCLLAAMKMQSIAEFKQWLDSLFPGKTCLTEQQVEEYAVLAAKTANIANTLRQPDHDELKQLLRKSLIVGGEG
;
A
#
# COMPACT_ATOMS: atom_id res chain seq x y z
N LEU A 1 17.01 -1.00 18.68
CA LEU A 1 17.23 -2.07 17.72
C LEU A 1 15.89 -2.53 17.16
N ALA A 2 15.82 -2.83 15.88
CA ALA A 2 14.66 -3.42 15.22
C ALA A 2 15.06 -4.72 14.50
N VAL A 3 14.19 -5.73 14.59
CA VAL A 3 14.29 -6.97 13.82
C VAL A 3 12.89 -7.23 13.27
N PRO A 4 12.62 -6.90 12.00
CA PRO A 4 11.29 -7.12 11.42
C PRO A 4 10.99 -8.61 11.31
N ILE A 5 9.76 -8.98 11.66
CA ILE A 5 9.23 -10.35 11.54
C ILE A 5 8.16 -10.46 10.46
N THR A 6 7.86 -9.37 9.79
CA THR A 6 6.97 -9.27 8.62
C THR A 6 7.64 -8.43 7.53
N ALA A 7 7.34 -8.71 6.28
CA ALA A 7 7.84 -7.96 5.13
C ALA A 7 6.74 -7.03 4.60
N GLY A 8 6.48 -5.91 5.30
CA GLY A 8 5.35 -5.04 4.98
C GLY A 8 5.56 -3.59 5.35
N THR A 9 5.57 -3.28 6.63
CA THR A 9 5.52 -1.91 7.15
C THR A 9 6.77 -1.07 6.91
N GLY A 10 7.96 -1.71 6.76
CA GLY A 10 9.24 -1.01 6.72
C GLY A 10 9.51 -0.15 7.97
N SER A 11 8.85 -0.47 9.09
CA SER A 11 8.91 0.37 10.31
C SER A 11 10.29 0.43 10.93
N GLU A 12 11.16 -0.51 10.61
CA GLU A 12 12.56 -0.57 11.06
C GLU A 12 13.43 0.57 10.49
N VAL A 13 12.97 1.23 9.42
CA VAL A 13 13.67 2.35 8.74
C VAL A 13 12.81 3.61 8.65
N THR A 14 11.75 3.71 9.44
CA THR A 14 10.86 4.87 9.44
C THR A 14 10.80 5.58 10.80
N GLN A 15 10.34 6.83 10.77
CA GLN A 15 10.08 7.67 11.94
C GLN A 15 8.61 7.60 12.39
N TYR A 16 7.84 6.65 11.87
CA TYR A 16 6.39 6.61 12.07
C TYR A 16 5.99 5.63 13.17
N SER A 17 4.94 6.00 13.91
CA SER A 17 4.09 5.12 14.71
C SER A 17 2.65 5.36 14.32
N VAL A 18 1.90 4.30 14.02
CA VAL A 18 0.48 4.41 13.64
C VAL A 18 -0.36 3.80 14.75
N LEU A 19 -1.21 4.63 15.36
CA LEU A 19 -2.06 4.27 16.48
C LEU A 19 -3.54 4.27 16.07
N THR A 20 -4.33 3.37 16.68
CA THR A 20 -5.78 3.40 16.52
C THR A 20 -6.35 4.52 17.39
N ASP A 21 -7.07 5.45 16.78
CA ASP A 21 -7.79 6.53 17.44
C ASP A 21 -9.28 6.16 17.49
N ALA A 22 -9.71 5.65 18.64
CA ALA A 22 -11.09 5.18 18.83
C ALA A 22 -12.10 6.34 18.86
N GLU A 23 -11.69 7.54 19.30
CA GLU A 23 -12.58 8.72 19.34
C GLU A 23 -12.87 9.23 17.92
N ARG A 24 -11.86 9.19 17.04
CA ARG A 24 -11.99 9.61 15.65
C ARG A 24 -12.29 8.47 14.68
N GLN A 25 -12.42 7.25 15.19
CA GLN A 25 -12.74 6.05 14.44
C GLN A 25 -11.80 5.86 13.22
N THR A 26 -10.50 6.04 13.43
CA THR A 26 -9.49 5.97 12.37
C THR A 26 -8.13 5.53 12.89
N LYS A 27 -7.17 5.42 11.98
CA LYS A 27 -5.74 5.28 12.29
C LYS A 27 -5.06 6.65 12.17
N ARG A 28 -4.17 6.96 13.12
CA ARG A 28 -3.39 8.21 13.14
C ARG A 28 -1.90 7.92 13.12
N GLY A 29 -1.22 8.48 12.13
CA GLY A 29 0.22 8.51 12.08
C GLY A 29 0.81 9.57 13.01
N PHE A 30 1.85 9.20 13.72
CA PHE A 30 2.68 10.06 14.52
C PHE A 30 4.13 9.92 14.04
N ALA A 31 4.84 11.02 13.86
CA ALA A 31 6.20 11.02 13.32
C ALA A 31 7.15 11.83 14.20
N GLN A 32 8.24 11.19 14.63
CA GLN A 32 9.35 11.87 15.31
C GLN A 32 10.69 11.22 14.96
N ALA A 33 11.74 12.03 14.86
CA ALA A 33 13.10 11.53 14.59
C ALA A 33 13.59 10.52 15.64
N SER A 34 13.12 10.64 16.89
CA SER A 34 13.45 9.70 17.98
C SER A 34 12.86 8.29 17.80
N LEU A 35 11.91 8.11 16.89
CA LEU A 35 11.32 6.80 16.59
C LEU A 35 12.14 5.96 15.63
N PHE A 36 13.10 6.54 14.90
CA PHE A 36 14.02 5.75 14.09
C PHE A 36 14.78 4.74 14.96
N ALA A 37 14.78 3.50 14.54
CA ALA A 37 15.62 2.50 15.15
C ALA A 37 17.10 2.87 14.96
N LYS A 38 17.93 2.71 16.01
CA LYS A 38 19.38 2.96 15.93
C LYS A 38 20.10 1.97 15.03
N ALA A 39 19.58 0.77 14.88
CA ALA A 39 20.02 -0.25 13.96
C ALA A 39 18.86 -1.19 13.65
N ALA A 40 18.79 -1.67 12.41
CA ALA A 40 17.86 -2.68 11.96
C ALA A 40 18.64 -3.90 11.45
N PHE A 41 18.19 -5.09 11.81
CA PHE A 41 18.75 -6.37 11.35
C PHE A 41 17.68 -7.09 10.54
N LEU A 42 17.91 -7.23 9.24
CA LEU A 42 17.00 -7.88 8.32
C LEU A 42 17.44 -9.32 8.11
N ASP A 43 16.62 -10.26 8.55
CA ASP A 43 16.85 -11.70 8.39
C ASP A 43 15.53 -12.38 8.05
N ALA A 44 15.41 -12.81 6.80
CA ALA A 44 14.19 -13.40 6.27
C ALA A 44 13.77 -14.69 6.98
N ARG A 45 14.68 -15.36 7.71
CA ARG A 45 14.36 -16.55 8.52
C ARG A 45 13.30 -16.26 9.57
N TYR A 46 13.24 -15.04 10.11
CA TYR A 46 12.21 -14.63 11.06
C TYR A 46 10.81 -14.45 10.46
N THR A 47 10.69 -14.45 9.14
CA THR A 47 9.39 -14.39 8.44
C THR A 47 8.85 -15.77 8.05
N GLN A 48 9.62 -16.86 8.23
CA GLN A 48 9.26 -18.20 7.75
C GLN A 48 7.99 -18.78 8.38
N SER A 49 7.70 -18.41 9.63
CA SER A 49 6.50 -18.89 10.34
C SER A 49 5.20 -18.20 9.91
N LEU A 50 5.29 -17.14 9.07
CA LEU A 50 4.09 -16.44 8.59
C LEU A 50 3.28 -17.33 7.66
N SER A 51 1.95 -17.29 7.84
CA SER A 51 1.03 -17.91 6.88
C SER A 51 1.12 -17.23 5.52
N HIS A 52 0.70 -17.95 4.47
CA HIS A 52 0.63 -17.36 3.13
C HIS A 52 -0.20 -16.07 3.10
N ALA A 53 -1.38 -16.07 3.73
CA ALA A 53 -2.25 -14.90 3.77
C ALA A 53 -1.57 -13.68 4.40
N VAL A 54 -0.90 -13.84 5.54
CA VAL A 54 -0.16 -12.74 6.18
C VAL A 54 1.00 -12.29 5.32
N THR A 55 1.71 -13.22 4.66
CA THR A 55 2.81 -12.88 3.76
C THR A 55 2.31 -12.04 2.57
N VAL A 56 1.20 -12.43 1.96
CA VAL A 56 0.58 -11.69 0.84
C VAL A 56 0.12 -10.31 1.31
N ASP A 57 -0.64 -10.23 2.40
CA ASP A 57 -1.17 -8.97 2.91
C ASP A 57 -0.02 -7.99 3.20
N THR A 58 1.05 -8.44 3.88
CA THR A 58 2.19 -7.57 4.20
C THR A 58 3.03 -7.22 2.97
N ALA A 59 3.25 -8.15 2.05
CA ALA A 59 3.97 -7.87 0.80
C ALA A 59 3.26 -6.81 -0.05
N VAL A 60 1.92 -6.87 -0.14
CA VAL A 60 1.12 -5.87 -0.86
C VAL A 60 1.13 -4.53 -0.14
N ASP A 61 1.22 -4.51 1.19
CA ASP A 61 1.43 -3.28 1.95
C ASP A 61 2.77 -2.61 1.58
N ALA A 62 3.86 -3.37 1.55
CA ALA A 62 5.16 -2.88 1.10
C ALA A 62 5.13 -2.34 -0.34
N LEU A 63 4.45 -3.05 -1.24
CA LEU A 63 4.23 -2.56 -2.62
C LEU A 63 3.45 -1.24 -2.62
N SER A 64 2.41 -1.11 -1.79
CA SER A 64 1.62 0.11 -1.70
C SER A 64 2.45 1.31 -1.24
N HIS A 65 3.38 1.11 -0.30
CA HIS A 65 4.33 2.13 0.13
C HIS A 65 5.19 2.65 -1.03
N CYS A 66 5.72 1.73 -1.85
CA CYS A 66 6.53 2.09 -3.01
C CYS A 66 5.70 2.81 -4.07
N VAL A 67 4.52 2.29 -4.40
CA VAL A 67 3.60 2.89 -5.39
C VAL A 67 3.16 4.29 -4.94
N GLU A 68 2.68 4.42 -3.71
CA GLU A 68 2.21 5.72 -3.23
C GLU A 68 3.33 6.75 -3.09
N GLY A 69 4.50 6.32 -2.61
CA GLY A 69 5.66 7.20 -2.57
C GLY A 69 6.08 7.68 -3.94
N TYR A 70 6.02 6.82 -4.95
CA TYR A 70 6.29 7.18 -6.35
C TYR A 70 5.28 8.18 -6.93
N PHE A 71 4.01 8.14 -6.47
CA PHE A 71 2.94 9.09 -6.84
C PHE A 71 2.66 10.15 -5.76
N SER A 72 3.65 10.46 -4.91
CA SER A 72 3.57 11.52 -3.92
C SER A 72 4.02 12.86 -4.50
N LYS A 73 3.42 13.96 -4.02
CA LYS A 73 3.93 15.33 -4.29
C LYS A 73 5.33 15.56 -3.72
N ARG A 74 5.74 14.76 -2.73
CA ARG A 74 7.08 14.82 -2.11
C ARG A 74 8.09 13.90 -2.79
N ALA A 75 7.70 13.24 -3.87
CA ALA A 75 8.61 12.38 -4.62
C ALA A 75 9.81 13.17 -5.15
N THR A 76 10.97 12.54 -5.08
CA THR A 76 12.25 13.06 -5.56
C THR A 76 12.92 12.02 -6.45
N VAL A 77 13.94 12.40 -7.19
CA VAL A 77 14.72 11.44 -8.00
C VAL A 77 15.27 10.28 -7.13
N ILE A 78 15.63 10.56 -5.87
CA ILE A 78 16.15 9.53 -4.95
C ILE A 78 15.02 8.59 -4.52
N SER A 79 13.89 9.12 -4.05
CA SER A 79 12.76 8.29 -3.65
C SER A 79 12.16 7.51 -4.82
N ASP A 80 12.14 8.10 -6.02
CA ASP A 80 11.68 7.43 -7.25
C ASP A 80 12.59 6.26 -7.62
N ALA A 81 13.90 6.43 -7.52
CA ALA A 81 14.86 5.33 -7.78
C ALA A 81 14.69 4.17 -6.78
N LEU A 82 14.50 4.47 -5.48
CA LEU A 82 14.24 3.44 -4.47
C LEU A 82 12.89 2.74 -4.70
N ALA A 83 11.85 3.50 -5.04
CA ALA A 83 10.52 2.96 -5.31
C ALA A 83 10.54 2.02 -6.54
N LEU A 84 11.17 2.44 -7.64
CA LEU A 84 11.26 1.63 -8.86
C LEU A 84 12.11 0.37 -8.65
N GLU A 85 13.23 0.45 -7.93
CA GLU A 85 14.00 -0.74 -7.55
C GLU A 85 13.15 -1.73 -6.74
N ALA A 86 12.42 -1.23 -5.74
CA ALA A 86 11.55 -2.09 -4.93
C ALA A 86 10.43 -2.73 -5.77
N ILE A 87 9.77 -1.96 -6.64
CA ILE A 87 8.72 -2.44 -7.54
C ILE A 87 9.27 -3.47 -8.52
N HIS A 88 10.47 -3.25 -9.05
CA HIS A 88 11.15 -4.20 -9.93
C HIS A 88 11.44 -5.53 -9.22
N ARG A 89 12.03 -5.49 -8.02
CA ARG A 89 12.29 -6.69 -7.21
C ARG A 89 11.00 -7.42 -6.84
N PHE A 90 9.95 -6.67 -6.51
CA PHE A 90 8.64 -7.26 -6.26
C PHE A 90 8.09 -7.98 -7.49
N GLY A 91 8.22 -7.36 -8.68
CA GLY A 91 7.82 -7.93 -9.97
C GLY A 91 8.50 -9.27 -10.28
N GLU A 92 9.74 -9.50 -9.78
CA GLU A 92 10.46 -10.76 -9.94
C GLU A 92 9.83 -11.91 -9.16
N VAL A 93 9.27 -11.62 -7.97
CA VAL A 93 8.74 -12.64 -7.05
C VAL A 93 7.21 -12.68 -6.99
N ARG A 94 6.48 -11.80 -7.69
CA ARG A 94 5.02 -11.69 -7.60
C ARG A 94 4.27 -13.01 -7.85
N ARG A 95 4.79 -13.84 -8.78
CA ARG A 95 4.18 -15.14 -9.09
C ARG A 95 4.25 -16.12 -7.92
N ALA A 96 5.28 -16.06 -7.10
CA ALA A 96 5.40 -16.90 -5.92
C ALA A 96 4.28 -16.63 -4.91
N LEU A 97 3.78 -15.38 -4.85
CA LEU A 97 2.62 -15.03 -4.03
C LEU A 97 1.32 -15.67 -4.55
N GLU A 98 1.12 -15.72 -5.87
CA GLU A 98 -0.04 -16.38 -6.49
C GLU A 98 -0.05 -17.89 -6.27
N MET A 99 1.14 -18.52 -6.41
CA MET A 99 1.30 -19.97 -6.35
C MET A 99 1.48 -20.51 -4.92
N ALA A 100 1.50 -19.64 -3.92
CA ALA A 100 1.81 -19.96 -2.52
C ALA A 100 3.18 -20.64 -2.32
N GLU A 101 4.14 -20.37 -3.20
CA GLU A 101 5.49 -20.94 -3.18
C GLU A 101 6.48 -19.94 -2.58
N ILE A 102 6.42 -19.73 -1.28
CA ILE A 102 7.21 -18.71 -0.59
C ILE A 102 8.49 -19.33 0.00
N SER A 103 9.51 -19.48 -0.85
CA SER A 103 10.85 -19.91 -0.43
C SER A 103 11.54 -18.85 0.45
N LEU A 104 12.68 -19.22 1.05
CA LEU A 104 13.48 -18.26 1.81
C LEU A 104 13.99 -17.13 0.91
N ASP A 105 14.44 -17.43 -0.32
CA ASP A 105 14.92 -16.42 -1.27
C ASP A 105 13.80 -15.42 -1.63
N VAL A 106 12.56 -15.90 -1.83
CA VAL A 106 11.39 -15.02 -2.04
C VAL A 106 11.18 -14.12 -0.81
N ARG A 107 11.30 -14.66 0.41
CA ARG A 107 11.16 -13.88 1.66
C ARG A 107 12.26 -12.83 1.81
N GLU A 108 13.49 -13.13 1.40
CA GLU A 108 14.60 -12.15 1.38
C GLU A 108 14.29 -10.98 0.45
N VAL A 109 13.79 -11.26 -0.77
CA VAL A 109 13.37 -10.22 -1.70
C VAL A 109 12.21 -9.40 -1.12
N LEU A 110 11.18 -10.03 -0.55
CA LEU A 110 10.06 -9.32 0.07
C LEU A 110 10.49 -8.44 1.23
N LEU A 111 11.41 -8.92 2.07
CA LEU A 111 11.94 -8.15 3.20
C LEU A 111 12.76 -6.95 2.71
N TYR A 112 13.56 -7.12 1.65
CA TYR A 112 14.26 -6.03 1.00
C TYR A 112 13.30 -4.98 0.42
N VAL A 113 12.25 -5.41 -0.27
CA VAL A 113 11.17 -4.54 -0.79
C VAL A 113 10.51 -3.76 0.33
N SER A 114 10.20 -4.42 1.45
CA SER A 114 9.60 -3.77 2.63
C SER A 114 10.50 -2.68 3.19
N MET A 115 11.79 -2.95 3.33
CA MET A 115 12.78 -1.96 3.76
C MET A 115 12.83 -0.77 2.79
N LEU A 116 12.91 -1.02 1.47
CA LEU A 116 12.91 0.06 0.48
C LEU A 116 11.63 0.88 0.55
N GLY A 117 10.45 0.23 0.67
CA GLY A 117 9.17 0.90 0.87
C GLY A 117 9.17 1.81 2.10
N GLY A 118 9.74 1.33 3.21
CA GLY A 118 9.94 2.13 4.41
C GLY A 118 10.81 3.37 4.15
N LEU A 119 11.95 3.22 3.47
CA LEU A 119 12.83 4.34 3.09
C LEU A 119 12.14 5.33 2.16
N VAL A 120 11.28 4.85 1.26
CA VAL A 120 10.48 5.70 0.38
C VAL A 120 9.50 6.53 1.19
N ILE A 121 8.63 5.90 1.99
CA ILE A 121 7.62 6.65 2.75
C ILE A 121 8.21 7.51 3.87
N ALA A 122 9.37 7.19 4.39
CA ALA A 122 10.08 8.06 5.33
C ALA A 122 10.39 9.44 4.72
N GLN A 123 10.57 9.51 3.40
CA GLN A 123 10.81 10.73 2.64
C GLN A 123 9.52 11.34 2.09
N THR A 124 8.62 10.48 1.56
CA THR A 124 7.47 10.92 0.77
C THR A 124 6.16 10.92 1.52
N SER A 125 6.04 10.18 2.65
CA SER A 125 4.76 9.79 3.26
C SER A 125 3.88 8.97 2.29
N THR A 126 2.72 8.52 2.76
CA THR A 126 1.70 7.83 1.95
C THR A 126 0.65 8.81 1.42
N THR A 127 -0.29 8.33 0.60
CA THR A 127 -1.24 9.13 -0.17
C THR A 127 -2.69 8.64 -0.03
N ALA A 128 -3.50 8.76 -1.09
CA ALA A 128 -4.93 8.47 -1.07
C ALA A 128 -5.27 6.99 -0.82
N VAL A 129 -4.41 6.03 -1.20
CA VAL A 129 -4.66 4.60 -0.95
C VAL A 129 -4.73 4.33 0.55
N HIS A 130 -3.74 4.79 1.30
CA HIS A 130 -3.74 4.64 2.76
C HIS A 130 -4.87 5.42 3.43
N ALA A 131 -5.18 6.65 2.94
CA ALA A 131 -6.27 7.44 3.47
C ALA A 131 -7.62 6.69 3.42
N LEU A 132 -7.92 6.06 2.29
CA LEU A 132 -9.14 5.28 2.09
C LEU A 132 -9.05 3.90 2.78
N GLY A 133 -7.88 3.25 2.74
CA GLY A 133 -7.62 1.95 3.33
C GLY A 133 -7.81 1.92 4.85
N TYR A 134 -7.58 3.03 5.55
CA TYR A 134 -7.81 3.12 6.99
C TYR A 134 -9.26 2.83 7.39
N SER A 135 -10.24 3.31 6.63
CA SER A 135 -11.65 3.02 6.89
C SER A 135 -11.97 1.54 6.72
N LEU A 136 -11.45 0.89 5.69
CA LEU A 136 -11.63 -0.55 5.48
C LEU A 136 -11.01 -1.37 6.61
N THR A 137 -9.82 -0.97 7.05
CA THR A 137 -9.14 -1.64 8.17
C THR A 137 -9.89 -1.42 9.49
N TYR A 138 -10.37 -0.22 9.76
CA TYR A 138 -10.99 0.12 11.02
C TYR A 138 -12.40 -0.47 11.16
N PHE A 139 -13.26 -0.27 10.15
CA PHE A 139 -14.68 -0.63 10.23
C PHE A 139 -14.95 -2.07 9.78
N HIS A 140 -14.18 -2.60 8.83
CA HIS A 140 -14.40 -3.94 8.25
C HIS A 140 -13.34 -4.95 8.66
N GLN A 141 -12.35 -4.56 9.47
CA GLN A 141 -11.25 -5.42 9.91
C GLN A 141 -10.49 -6.07 8.74
N VAL A 142 -10.52 -5.45 7.56
CA VAL A 142 -9.73 -5.89 6.41
C VAL A 142 -8.25 -5.72 6.76
N PRO A 143 -7.40 -6.74 6.58
CA PRO A 143 -5.96 -6.60 6.78
C PRO A 143 -5.42 -5.39 6.00
N HIS A 144 -4.53 -4.61 6.63
CA HIS A 144 -4.13 -3.30 6.12
C HIS A 144 -3.59 -3.32 4.69
N GLY A 145 -2.64 -4.23 4.41
CA GLY A 145 -2.09 -4.35 3.05
C GLY A 145 -3.12 -4.80 2.02
N ARG A 146 -4.07 -5.67 2.43
CA ARG A 146 -5.21 -6.05 1.56
C ARG A 146 -6.09 -4.84 1.26
N ALA A 147 -6.43 -4.03 2.27
CA ALA A 147 -7.21 -2.81 2.08
C ALA A 147 -6.54 -1.87 1.07
N ASN A 148 -5.23 -1.69 1.18
CA ASN A 148 -4.45 -0.91 0.24
C ASN A 148 -4.42 -1.56 -1.17
N GLY A 149 -4.22 -2.88 -1.24
CA GLY A 149 -4.19 -3.63 -2.50
C GLY A 149 -5.47 -3.50 -3.31
N LEU A 150 -6.64 -3.60 -2.66
CA LEU A 150 -7.95 -3.45 -3.31
C LEU A 150 -8.13 -2.09 -4.01
N LEU A 151 -7.47 -1.04 -3.51
CA LEU A 151 -7.59 0.33 -4.01
C LEU A 151 -6.55 0.68 -5.09
N MET A 152 -5.39 0.00 -5.12
CA MET A 152 -4.27 0.39 -5.97
C MET A 152 -4.58 0.39 -7.47
N GLY A 153 -5.39 -0.54 -7.97
CA GLY A 153 -5.71 -0.60 -9.40
C GLY A 153 -6.43 0.65 -9.91
N GLU A 154 -7.42 1.11 -9.17
CA GLU A 154 -8.17 2.33 -9.53
C GLU A 154 -7.35 3.60 -9.20
N TYR A 155 -6.48 3.56 -8.19
CA TYR A 155 -5.54 4.63 -7.90
C TYR A 155 -4.55 4.85 -9.06
N LEU A 156 -4.02 3.79 -9.69
CA LEU A 156 -3.18 3.92 -10.88
C LEU A 156 -3.95 4.50 -12.07
N LYS A 157 -5.18 4.05 -12.31
CA LYS A 157 -6.04 4.62 -13.37
C LYS A 157 -6.29 6.10 -13.15
N PHE A 158 -6.53 6.51 -11.90
CA PHE A 158 -6.74 7.89 -11.52
C PHE A 158 -5.54 8.77 -11.86
N HIS A 159 -4.31 8.25 -11.76
CA HIS A 159 -3.10 8.99 -12.08
C HIS A 159 -2.69 8.91 -13.56
N ALA A 160 -3.26 8.00 -14.35
CA ALA A 160 -2.82 7.76 -15.73
C ALA A 160 -2.92 9.00 -16.64
N GLU A 161 -3.89 9.89 -16.37
CA GLU A 161 -4.08 11.14 -17.14
C GLU A 161 -2.97 12.19 -16.91
N VAL A 162 -2.32 12.17 -15.75
CA VAL A 162 -1.35 13.21 -15.35
C VAL A 162 0.07 12.70 -15.20
N ALA A 163 0.28 11.39 -15.20
CA ALA A 163 1.56 10.74 -14.94
C ALA A 163 1.72 9.43 -15.72
N SER A 164 1.37 9.41 -17.00
CA SER A 164 1.47 8.23 -17.87
C SER A 164 2.87 7.62 -17.86
N ASP A 165 3.92 8.44 -17.93
CA ASP A 165 5.31 7.97 -17.94
C ASP A 165 5.66 7.21 -16.65
N LYS A 166 5.15 7.69 -15.48
CA LYS A 166 5.34 6.98 -14.21
C LYS A 166 4.58 5.65 -14.19
N ILE A 167 3.38 5.60 -14.78
CA ILE A 167 2.62 4.36 -14.93
C ILE A 167 3.39 3.36 -15.80
N ASP A 168 3.91 3.79 -16.95
CA ASP A 168 4.65 2.94 -17.86
C ASP A 168 5.92 2.36 -17.19
N CYS A 169 6.67 3.19 -16.46
CA CYS A 169 7.82 2.74 -15.68
C CYS A 169 7.44 1.71 -14.61
N LEU A 170 6.34 1.94 -13.88
CA LEU A 170 5.83 1.02 -12.86
C LEU A 170 5.43 -0.32 -13.48
N LEU A 171 4.66 -0.30 -14.57
CA LEU A 171 4.21 -1.52 -15.25
C LEU A 171 5.38 -2.31 -15.83
N ALA A 172 6.36 -1.63 -16.42
CA ALA A 172 7.58 -2.27 -16.90
C ALA A 172 8.36 -2.93 -15.75
N ALA A 173 8.51 -2.24 -14.60
CA ALA A 173 9.15 -2.79 -13.40
C ALA A 173 8.41 -4.02 -12.85
N MET A 174 7.07 -4.00 -12.85
CA MET A 174 6.22 -5.15 -12.48
C MET A 174 6.18 -6.26 -13.52
N LYS A 175 6.77 -6.07 -14.71
CA LYS A 175 6.67 -6.98 -15.86
C LYS A 175 5.21 -7.23 -16.27
N MET A 176 4.44 -6.17 -16.36
CA MET A 176 3.01 -6.15 -16.73
C MET A 176 2.76 -5.22 -17.91
N GLN A 177 1.71 -5.51 -18.70
CA GLN A 177 1.40 -4.77 -19.92
C GLN A 177 0.37 -3.66 -19.72
N SER A 178 -0.39 -3.69 -18.62
CA SER A 178 -1.46 -2.73 -18.40
C SER A 178 -1.88 -2.62 -16.93
N ILE A 179 -2.51 -1.50 -16.58
CA ILE A 179 -3.16 -1.33 -15.27
C ILE A 179 -4.26 -2.38 -15.04
N ALA A 180 -4.92 -2.83 -16.12
CA ALA A 180 -5.93 -3.88 -16.02
C ALA A 180 -5.32 -5.22 -15.58
N GLU A 181 -4.16 -5.59 -16.12
CA GLU A 181 -3.40 -6.77 -15.70
C GLU A 181 -2.95 -6.63 -14.23
N PHE A 182 -2.44 -5.47 -13.85
CA PHE A 182 -2.03 -5.19 -12.47
C PHE A 182 -3.21 -5.34 -11.51
N LYS A 183 -4.38 -4.76 -11.84
CA LYS A 183 -5.59 -4.90 -11.04
C LYS A 183 -6.05 -6.35 -10.94
N GLN A 184 -6.10 -7.07 -12.07
CA GLN A 184 -6.50 -8.48 -12.10
C GLN A 184 -5.57 -9.35 -11.26
N TRP A 185 -4.28 -9.07 -11.28
CA TRP A 185 -3.30 -9.75 -10.44
C TRP A 185 -3.58 -9.50 -8.94
N LEU A 186 -3.82 -8.26 -8.53
CA LEU A 186 -4.18 -7.95 -7.14
C LEU A 186 -5.48 -8.64 -6.72
N ASP A 187 -6.51 -8.59 -7.59
CA ASP A 187 -7.80 -9.24 -7.32
C ASP A 187 -7.65 -10.77 -7.13
N SER A 188 -6.67 -11.39 -7.80
CA SER A 188 -6.39 -12.84 -7.67
C SER A 188 -5.78 -13.21 -6.30
N LEU A 189 -5.06 -12.30 -5.67
CA LEU A 189 -4.44 -12.53 -4.36
C LEU A 189 -5.45 -12.47 -3.21
N PHE A 190 -6.59 -11.81 -3.40
CA PHE A 190 -7.54 -11.53 -2.34
C PHE A 190 -8.89 -12.19 -2.59
N PRO A 191 -9.07 -13.46 -2.18
CA PRO A 191 -10.37 -14.11 -2.28
C PRO A 191 -11.36 -13.43 -1.35
N GLY A 192 -12.56 -13.19 -1.88
CA GLY A 192 -13.62 -12.46 -1.20
C GLY A 192 -13.61 -10.97 -1.54
N LYS A 193 -14.78 -10.37 -1.45
CA LYS A 193 -14.97 -8.97 -1.80
C LYS A 193 -15.50 -8.21 -0.60
N THR A 194 -14.90 -7.07 -0.30
CA THR A 194 -15.44 -6.13 0.67
C THR A 194 -16.61 -5.41 0.04
N CYS A 195 -17.78 -5.48 0.70
CA CYS A 195 -18.97 -4.78 0.25
C CYS A 195 -19.19 -3.53 1.10
N LEU A 196 -19.51 -2.42 0.44
CA LEU A 196 -19.87 -1.15 1.08
C LEU A 196 -21.31 -0.78 0.71
N THR A 197 -21.98 -0.03 1.59
CA THR A 197 -23.18 0.72 1.25
C THR A 197 -22.81 2.07 0.65
N GLU A 198 -23.72 2.74 -0.05
CA GLU A 198 -23.50 4.11 -0.54
C GLU A 198 -23.25 5.10 0.60
N GLN A 199 -23.90 4.91 1.76
CA GLN A 199 -23.64 5.70 2.96
C GLN A 199 -22.18 5.54 3.43
N GLN A 200 -21.67 4.31 3.48
CA GLN A 200 -20.27 4.05 3.85
C GLN A 200 -19.28 4.66 2.86
N VAL A 201 -19.58 4.62 1.56
CA VAL A 201 -18.76 5.29 0.53
C VAL A 201 -18.66 6.78 0.82
N GLU A 202 -19.79 7.44 1.13
CA GLU A 202 -19.80 8.87 1.49
C GLU A 202 -19.00 9.15 2.78
N GLU A 203 -19.26 8.38 3.84
CA GLU A 203 -18.59 8.53 5.14
C GLU A 203 -17.06 8.33 5.02
N TYR A 204 -16.61 7.30 4.28
CA TYR A 204 -15.19 7.02 4.14
C TYR A 204 -14.46 8.04 3.26
N ALA A 205 -15.14 8.57 2.25
CA ALA A 205 -14.60 9.68 1.47
C ALA A 205 -14.41 10.95 2.32
N VAL A 206 -15.39 11.27 3.19
CA VAL A 206 -15.28 12.39 4.15
C VAL A 206 -14.13 12.17 5.15
N LEU A 207 -13.98 10.96 5.69
CA LEU A 207 -12.89 10.65 6.61
C LEU A 207 -11.52 10.77 5.93
N ALA A 208 -11.37 10.19 4.74
CA ALA A 208 -10.14 10.25 3.97
C ALA A 208 -9.75 11.70 3.61
N ALA A 209 -10.71 12.52 3.17
CA ALA A 209 -10.48 13.92 2.77
C ALA A 209 -9.85 14.77 3.90
N LYS A 210 -10.05 14.39 5.18
CA LYS A 210 -9.49 15.08 6.35
C LYS A 210 -8.03 14.73 6.63
N THR A 211 -7.46 13.76 5.92
CA THR A 211 -6.08 13.29 6.16
C THR A 211 -5.07 14.09 5.35
N ALA A 212 -3.86 14.25 5.90
CA ALA A 212 -2.75 14.85 5.19
C ALA A 212 -2.30 14.04 3.95
N ASN A 213 -2.63 12.76 3.91
CA ASN A 213 -2.35 11.84 2.82
C ASN A 213 -2.97 12.31 1.50
N ILE A 214 -4.21 12.82 1.53
CA ILE A 214 -4.88 13.34 0.34
C ILE A 214 -4.13 14.55 -0.24
N ALA A 215 -3.74 15.51 0.62
CA ALA A 215 -2.97 16.68 0.18
C ALA A 215 -1.60 16.32 -0.40
N ASN A 216 -1.04 15.17 -0.01
CA ASN A 216 0.24 14.63 -0.46
C ASN A 216 0.15 13.86 -1.79
N THR A 217 -1.05 13.50 -2.24
CA THR A 217 -1.27 12.75 -3.49
C THR A 217 -0.88 13.62 -4.70
N LEU A 218 -0.13 13.07 -5.67
CA LEU A 218 0.38 13.80 -6.83
C LEU A 218 -0.73 14.52 -7.59
N ARG A 219 -1.76 13.81 -8.03
CA ARG A 219 -3.05 14.35 -8.42
C ARG A 219 -3.97 14.23 -7.21
N GLN A 220 -4.26 15.35 -6.58
CA GLN A 220 -5.11 15.36 -5.39
C GLN A 220 -6.57 15.08 -5.79
N PRO A 221 -7.18 13.99 -5.30
CA PRO A 221 -8.58 13.72 -5.59
C PRO A 221 -9.50 14.68 -4.85
N ASP A 222 -10.57 15.09 -5.49
CA ASP A 222 -11.70 15.75 -4.84
C ASP A 222 -12.62 14.73 -4.13
N HIS A 223 -13.69 15.22 -3.50
CA HIS A 223 -14.61 14.37 -2.74
C HIS A 223 -15.32 13.34 -3.61
N ASP A 224 -15.78 13.73 -4.82
CA ASP A 224 -16.46 12.81 -5.73
C ASP A 224 -15.49 11.80 -6.33
N GLU A 225 -14.26 12.18 -6.61
CA GLU A 225 -13.21 11.29 -7.07
C GLU A 225 -12.83 10.26 -5.99
N LEU A 226 -12.80 10.63 -4.70
CA LEU A 226 -12.61 9.69 -3.59
C LEU A 226 -13.72 8.63 -3.54
N LYS A 227 -14.98 9.05 -3.71
CA LYS A 227 -16.13 8.13 -3.82
C LYS A 227 -15.99 7.19 -5.03
N GLN A 228 -15.56 7.73 -6.17
CA GLN A 228 -15.36 6.92 -7.38
C GLN A 228 -14.24 5.88 -7.20
N LEU A 229 -13.16 6.24 -6.52
CA LEU A 229 -12.10 5.29 -6.18
C LEU A 229 -12.65 4.12 -5.36
N LEU A 230 -13.46 4.39 -4.33
CA LEU A 230 -14.10 3.33 -3.53
C LEU A 230 -15.06 2.49 -4.36
N ARG A 231 -15.98 3.11 -5.11
CA ARG A 231 -16.99 2.40 -5.91
C ARG A 231 -16.41 1.50 -6.99
N LYS A 232 -15.31 1.92 -7.63
CA LYS A 232 -14.67 1.13 -8.69
C LYS A 232 -13.73 0.05 -8.15
N SER A 233 -13.27 0.20 -6.92
CA SER A 233 -12.37 -0.75 -6.25
C SER A 233 -13.13 -1.87 -5.53
N LEU A 234 -14.32 -1.59 -5.03
CA LEU A 234 -15.07 -2.45 -4.12
C LEU A 234 -16.47 -2.75 -4.68
N ILE A 235 -17.14 -3.75 -4.09
CA ILE A 235 -18.57 -3.94 -4.40
C ILE A 235 -19.36 -2.91 -3.59
N VAL A 236 -20.20 -2.13 -4.30
CA VAL A 236 -21.19 -1.28 -3.65
C VAL A 236 -22.56 -1.86 -3.92
N GLY A 237 -23.24 -2.33 -2.85
CA GLY A 237 -24.59 -2.87 -2.88
C GLY A 237 -25.58 -1.90 -2.25
N GLY A 238 -26.80 -1.88 -2.72
CA GLY A 238 -27.91 -1.21 -2.04
C GLY A 238 -28.15 -1.84 -0.64
N GLU A 239 -28.80 -1.07 0.23
CA GLU A 239 -29.21 -1.51 1.57
C GLU A 239 -29.93 -2.86 1.48
N GLY A 240 -29.39 -3.87 2.18
CA GLY A 240 -30.08 -5.12 2.39
C GLY A 240 -30.90 -5.05 3.66
#